data_83a77d2ed07cc683aa7338207349cb0c
#
_entry.id   83a77d2ed07cc683aa7338207349cb0c
#
_cell.length_a   1.000
_cell.length_b   1.000
_cell.length_c   1.000
_cell.angle_alpha   90.00
_cell.angle_beta   90.00
_cell.angle_gamma   90.00
#
_symmetry.space_group_name_H-M   'P 1'
#
loop_
_entity.id
_entity.type
_entity.pdbx_description
1 polymer ?
#
loop_
_entity_poly.entity_id
_entity_poly.type
_entity_poly.pdbx_seq_one_letter_code
_entity_poly.pdbx_strand_id
1 'polypeptide(L)'
;MLVWLPLEPLEQRYTEQWSRWWPAQFRQDGIEFTTIEGKKLTDTIKIGSVLDAYGTNFWKMTQLANLIEALQSGRVTSEDVLLFADLWFPGIEALQYIACLGGQRPKITGVLHAGTYDPNDFTYREGMRPWGHLLEEAWLSMFDLIFVATQYHKQLILKNHNIDSNKLMVTGLPFYPDEFTKSRKNIMKDTNLVIFPHRLDKEKNPQDFDALLRALPGMTF
;
A
#
# COMPACT_ATOMS: atom_id res chain seq x y z
N MET A 1 -5.50 12.55 -17.52
CA MET A 1 -4.24 11.81 -17.25
C MET A 1 -4.34 11.07 -15.92
N LEU A 2 -3.61 9.96 -15.74
CA LEU A 2 -3.45 9.28 -14.44
C LEU A 2 -2.26 9.86 -13.69
N VAL A 3 -2.45 10.22 -12.42
CA VAL A 3 -1.38 10.68 -11.51
C VAL A 3 -1.11 9.55 -10.52
N TRP A 4 0.02 8.88 -10.69
CA TRP A 4 0.44 7.76 -9.83
C TRP A 4 1.20 8.26 -8.61
N LEU A 5 0.74 7.87 -7.42
CA LEU A 5 1.36 8.18 -6.13
C LEU A 5 1.84 6.87 -5.48
N PRO A 6 3.10 6.45 -5.76
CA PRO A 6 3.65 5.21 -5.24
C PRO A 6 3.91 5.26 -3.74
N LEU A 7 3.93 4.07 -3.15
CA LEU A 7 4.58 3.87 -1.86
C LEU A 7 6.09 4.10 -1.98
N GLU A 8 6.73 4.41 -0.86
CA GLU A 8 8.19 4.45 -0.80
C GLU A 8 8.78 3.13 -1.28
N PRO A 9 9.61 3.14 -2.36
CA PRO A 9 10.23 1.92 -2.86
C PRO A 9 11.34 1.49 -1.91
N LEU A 10 11.06 0.46 -1.12
CA LEU A 10 12.00 -0.13 -0.17
C LEU A 10 12.51 -1.46 -0.71
N GLU A 11 13.83 -1.62 -0.76
CA GLU A 11 14.48 -2.85 -1.18
C GLU A 11 13.93 -4.06 -0.42
N GLN A 12 13.79 -5.20 -1.11
CA GLN A 12 13.24 -6.45 -0.57
C GLN A 12 11.75 -6.37 -0.13
N ARG A 13 11.03 -5.32 -0.49
CA ARG A 13 9.60 -5.20 -0.24
C ARG A 13 8.80 -5.13 -1.54
N TYR A 14 7.52 -5.51 -1.47
CA TYR A 14 6.61 -5.41 -2.62
C TYR A 14 6.48 -3.97 -3.14
N THR A 15 6.77 -2.96 -2.31
CA THR A 15 6.70 -1.55 -2.71
C THR A 15 7.74 -1.19 -3.78
N GLU A 16 8.92 -1.80 -3.74
CA GLU A 16 9.94 -1.70 -4.78
C GLU A 16 9.48 -2.36 -6.08
N GLN A 17 8.86 -3.54 -5.99
CA GLN A 17 8.26 -4.21 -7.16
C GLN A 17 7.14 -3.38 -7.77
N TRP A 18 6.24 -2.84 -6.96
CA TRP A 18 5.13 -2.02 -7.43
C TRP A 18 5.59 -0.72 -8.10
N SER A 19 6.67 -0.10 -7.63
CA SER A 19 7.22 1.11 -8.27
C SER A 19 7.66 0.86 -9.71
N ARG A 20 7.99 -0.39 -10.08
CA ARG A 20 8.34 -0.82 -11.42
C ARG A 20 7.14 -1.36 -12.22
N TRP A 21 6.31 -2.19 -11.60
CA TRP A 21 5.24 -2.91 -12.28
C TRP A 21 4.10 -2.01 -12.73
N TRP A 22 3.63 -1.11 -11.86
CA TRP A 22 2.56 -0.19 -12.19
C TRP A 22 2.89 0.68 -13.40
N PRO A 23 4.02 1.42 -13.44
CA PRO A 23 4.38 2.20 -14.61
C PRO A 23 4.60 1.38 -15.88
N ALA A 24 5.12 0.14 -15.75
CA ALA A 24 5.28 -0.76 -16.88
C ALA A 24 3.92 -1.17 -17.47
N GLN A 25 2.95 -1.51 -16.61
CA GLN A 25 1.60 -1.86 -17.03
C GLN A 25 0.88 -0.66 -17.66
N PHE A 26 0.97 0.52 -17.07
CA PHE A 26 0.36 1.73 -17.64
C PHE A 26 0.87 2.00 -19.06
N ARG A 27 2.18 1.87 -19.30
CA ARG A 27 2.74 2.01 -20.65
C ARG A 27 2.24 0.94 -21.63
N GLN A 28 2.15 -0.31 -21.17
CA GLN A 28 1.66 -1.41 -21.97
C GLN A 28 0.20 -1.21 -22.38
N ASP A 29 -0.62 -0.67 -21.47
CA ASP A 29 -2.04 -0.41 -21.69
C ASP A 29 -2.31 0.94 -22.40
N GLY A 30 -1.26 1.69 -22.74
CA GLY A 30 -1.38 3.01 -23.40
C GLY A 30 -1.99 4.09 -22.50
N ILE A 31 -1.91 3.92 -21.18
CA ILE A 31 -2.42 4.91 -20.22
C ILE A 31 -1.41 6.04 -20.09
N GLU A 32 -1.85 7.26 -20.39
CA GLU A 32 -1.07 8.47 -20.13
C GLU A 32 -1.01 8.71 -18.62
N PHE A 33 0.20 8.77 -18.06
CA PHE A 33 0.39 8.98 -16.63
C PHE A 33 1.61 9.83 -16.30
N THR A 34 1.56 10.41 -15.12
CA THR A 34 2.72 11.01 -14.44
C THR A 34 2.88 10.40 -13.05
N THR A 35 4.09 10.44 -12.52
CA THR A 35 4.38 9.94 -11.17
C THR A 35 4.74 11.11 -10.26
N ILE A 36 4.14 11.14 -9.08
CA ILE A 36 4.51 12.07 -8.02
C ILE A 36 5.10 11.26 -6.86
N GLU A 37 6.39 11.39 -6.67
CA GLU A 37 7.15 10.70 -5.63
C GLU A 37 7.39 11.60 -4.42
N GLY A 38 7.60 10.98 -3.25
CA GLY A 38 8.13 11.63 -2.07
C GLY A 38 9.66 11.70 -2.08
N LYS A 39 10.22 12.22 -0.99
CA LYS A 39 11.65 12.20 -0.74
C LYS A 39 11.99 11.13 0.28
N LYS A 40 13.04 10.36 0.04
CA LYS A 40 13.58 9.44 1.04
C LYS A 40 14.27 10.22 2.15
N LEU A 41 14.01 9.84 3.39
CA LEU A 41 14.70 10.42 4.55
C LEU A 41 16.03 9.73 4.82
N THR A 42 16.06 8.41 4.58
CA THR A 42 17.24 7.56 4.76
C THR A 42 17.17 6.38 3.79
N ASP A 43 18.32 5.85 3.41
CA ASP A 43 18.41 4.63 2.60
C ASP A 43 18.52 3.36 3.47
N THR A 44 18.57 3.50 4.80
CA THR A 44 18.68 2.37 5.71
C THR A 44 17.31 1.76 6.02
N ILE A 45 17.16 0.47 5.68
CA ILE A 45 15.99 -0.32 6.05
C ILE A 45 16.18 -0.87 7.45
N LYS A 46 15.23 -0.59 8.33
CA LYS A 46 15.22 -1.17 9.67
C LYS A 46 14.68 -2.60 9.60
N ILE A 47 15.56 -3.58 9.76
CA ILE A 47 15.18 -5.01 9.74
C ILE A 47 14.19 -5.28 10.87
N GLY A 48 13.09 -5.99 10.55
CA GLY A 48 12.08 -6.42 11.53
C GLY A 48 11.00 -5.38 11.86
N SER A 49 11.08 -4.14 11.37
CA SER A 49 9.96 -3.20 11.54
C SER A 49 8.94 -3.29 10.41
N VAL A 50 7.66 -3.13 10.75
CA VAL A 50 6.56 -3.11 9.75
C VAL A 50 6.68 -1.87 8.87
N LEU A 51 6.91 -0.71 9.49
CA LEU A 51 7.10 0.59 8.85
C LEU A 51 8.25 1.33 9.54
N ASP A 52 8.93 2.17 8.79
CA ASP A 52 9.74 3.22 9.38
C ASP A 52 8.85 4.41 9.74
N ALA A 53 8.67 4.65 11.03
CA ALA A 53 7.77 5.69 11.52
C ALA A 53 8.12 7.09 10.99
N TYR A 54 9.39 7.39 10.80
CA TYR A 54 9.84 8.69 10.29
C TYR A 54 9.95 8.70 8.76
N GLY A 55 10.62 7.73 8.17
CA GLY A 55 10.87 7.66 6.73
C GLY A 55 9.59 7.58 5.92
N THR A 56 8.70 6.65 6.26
CA THR A 56 7.43 6.47 5.56
C THR A 56 6.54 7.72 5.63
N ASN A 57 6.47 8.39 6.79
CA ASN A 57 5.70 9.62 6.91
C ASN A 57 6.37 10.80 6.19
N PHE A 58 7.70 10.90 6.23
CA PHE A 58 8.42 11.92 5.49
C PHE A 58 8.22 11.77 3.97
N TRP A 59 8.25 10.52 3.47
CA TRP A 59 7.90 10.24 2.08
C TRP A 59 6.50 10.75 1.73
N LYS A 60 5.48 10.35 2.49
CA LYS A 60 4.08 10.74 2.24
C LYS A 60 3.88 12.25 2.32
N MET A 61 4.46 12.92 3.32
CA MET A 61 4.34 14.39 3.47
C MET A 61 5.01 15.14 2.31
N THR A 62 6.21 14.72 1.89
CA THR A 62 6.89 15.35 0.75
C THR A 62 6.21 15.04 -0.57
N GLN A 63 5.63 13.86 -0.73
CA GLN A 63 4.80 13.49 -1.88
C GLN A 63 3.56 14.37 -1.97
N LEU A 64 2.89 14.62 -0.84
CA LEU A 64 1.74 15.52 -0.78
C LEU A 64 2.13 16.96 -1.14
N ALA A 65 3.26 17.45 -0.63
CA ALA A 65 3.77 18.78 -0.98
C ALA A 65 4.01 18.90 -2.49
N ASN A 66 4.64 17.90 -3.10
CA ASN A 66 4.87 17.84 -4.54
C ASN A 66 3.55 17.79 -5.35
N LEU A 67 2.53 17.09 -4.83
CA LEU A 67 1.20 17.05 -5.44
C LEU A 67 0.52 18.42 -5.37
N ILE A 68 0.58 19.12 -4.23
CA ILE A 68 0.02 20.46 -4.07
C ILE A 68 0.70 21.46 -5.03
N GLU A 69 2.02 21.37 -5.17
CA GLU A 69 2.76 22.17 -6.17
C GLU A 69 2.33 21.85 -7.61
N ALA A 70 2.10 20.57 -7.92
CA ALA A 70 1.61 20.14 -9.23
C ALA A 70 0.20 20.68 -9.54
N LEU A 71 -0.69 20.70 -8.55
CA LEU A 71 -2.02 21.32 -8.64
C LEU A 71 -1.92 22.82 -8.82
N GLN A 72 -1.11 23.51 -8.03
CA GLN A 72 -0.90 24.95 -8.10
C GLN A 72 -0.34 25.39 -9.46
N SER A 73 0.57 24.61 -10.05
CA SER A 73 1.19 24.92 -11.35
C SER A 73 0.36 24.48 -12.56
N GLY A 74 -0.77 23.81 -12.35
CA GLY A 74 -1.60 23.28 -13.44
C GLY A 74 -1.01 22.05 -14.14
N ARG A 75 0.04 21.44 -13.60
CA ARG A 75 0.56 20.13 -14.09
C ARG A 75 -0.40 18.99 -13.78
N VAL A 76 -1.20 19.13 -12.73
CA VAL A 76 -2.31 18.25 -12.36
C VAL A 76 -3.55 19.13 -12.25
N THR A 77 -4.66 18.67 -12.82
CA THR A 77 -5.92 19.40 -12.91
C THR A 77 -7.08 18.60 -12.34
N SER A 78 -8.26 19.19 -12.24
CA SER A 78 -9.48 18.50 -11.83
C SER A 78 -9.93 17.38 -12.78
N GLU A 79 -9.46 17.40 -14.02
CA GLU A 79 -9.76 16.36 -15.01
C GLU A 79 -8.91 15.09 -14.84
N ASP A 80 -7.87 15.18 -14.03
CA ASP A 80 -6.96 14.07 -13.77
C ASP A 80 -7.50 13.14 -12.68
N VAL A 81 -6.94 11.94 -12.62
CA VAL A 81 -7.27 10.92 -11.62
C VAL A 81 -6.03 10.61 -10.79
N LEU A 82 -6.12 10.83 -9.49
CA LEU A 82 -5.08 10.44 -8.54
C LEU A 82 -5.24 8.96 -8.18
N LEU A 83 -4.16 8.20 -8.26
CA LEU A 83 -4.11 6.82 -7.82
C LEU A 83 -3.05 6.67 -6.72
N PHE A 84 -3.52 6.56 -5.49
CA PHE A 84 -2.68 6.31 -4.32
C PHE A 84 -2.41 4.82 -4.17
N ALA A 85 -1.14 4.44 -4.07
CA ALA A 85 -0.76 3.04 -3.81
C ALA A 85 -1.14 2.55 -2.41
N ASP A 86 -1.43 3.47 -1.49
CA ASP A 86 -1.93 3.18 -0.15
C ASP A 86 -2.87 4.29 0.33
N LEU A 87 -4.10 3.90 0.69
CA LEU A 87 -5.12 4.80 1.21
C LEU A 87 -4.74 5.35 2.61
N TRP A 88 -3.97 4.59 3.40
CA TRP A 88 -3.44 5.08 4.66
C TRP A 88 -2.41 6.19 4.42
N PHE A 89 -2.92 7.38 4.09
CA PHE A 89 -2.13 8.53 3.68
C PHE A 89 -2.46 9.76 4.54
N PRO A 90 -1.84 9.90 5.74
CA PRO A 90 -2.00 11.08 6.58
C PRO A 90 -1.67 12.35 5.80
N GLY A 91 -2.54 13.35 5.90
CA GLY A 91 -2.40 14.60 5.16
C GLY A 91 -3.22 14.69 3.87
N ILE A 92 -3.82 13.58 3.39
CA ILE A 92 -4.67 13.60 2.18
C ILE A 92 -5.88 14.54 2.34
N GLU A 93 -6.32 14.79 3.57
CA GLU A 93 -7.38 15.74 3.90
C GLU A 93 -7.08 17.17 3.44
N ALA A 94 -5.78 17.50 3.23
CA ALA A 94 -5.40 18.79 2.64
C ALA A 94 -5.99 19.00 1.24
N LEU A 95 -6.16 17.94 0.45
CA LEU A 95 -6.77 18.02 -0.88
C LEU A 95 -8.25 18.43 -0.79
N GLN A 96 -8.98 17.89 0.18
CA GLN A 96 -10.36 18.27 0.42
C GLN A 96 -10.45 19.71 0.93
N TYR A 97 -9.54 20.13 1.80
CA TYR A 97 -9.49 21.49 2.31
C TYR A 97 -9.19 22.50 1.18
N ILE A 98 -8.25 22.19 0.27
CA ILE A 98 -7.97 23.00 -0.92
C ILE A 98 -9.22 23.15 -1.79
N ALA A 99 -9.96 22.07 -2.03
CA ALA A 99 -11.20 22.12 -2.79
C ALA A 99 -12.25 23.03 -2.13
N CYS A 100 -12.39 22.98 -0.81
CA CYS A 100 -13.31 23.86 -0.05
C CYS A 100 -12.90 25.33 -0.10
N LEU A 101 -11.63 25.64 -0.27
CA LEU A 101 -11.11 27.01 -0.43
C LEU A 101 -11.20 27.53 -1.88
N GLY A 102 -11.90 26.84 -2.77
CA GLY A 102 -12.07 27.22 -4.16
C GLY A 102 -10.98 26.70 -5.11
N GLY A 103 -10.10 25.81 -4.64
CA GLY A 103 -9.17 25.07 -5.47
C GLY A 103 -9.88 23.96 -6.25
N GLN A 104 -9.16 23.38 -7.19
CA GLN A 104 -9.64 22.24 -7.97
C GLN A 104 -9.24 20.93 -7.29
N ARG A 105 -10.13 19.95 -7.28
CA ARG A 105 -9.87 18.62 -6.76
C ARG A 105 -10.03 17.60 -7.88
N PRO A 106 -8.95 16.88 -8.24
CA PRO A 106 -9.05 15.71 -9.12
C PRO A 106 -9.85 14.58 -8.45
N LYS A 107 -10.23 13.56 -9.22
CA LYS A 107 -10.77 12.33 -8.65
C LYS A 107 -9.69 11.62 -7.85
N ILE A 108 -10.04 11.13 -6.66
CA ILE A 108 -9.11 10.46 -5.75
C ILE A 108 -9.45 8.97 -5.71
N THR A 109 -8.50 8.14 -6.12
CA THR A 109 -8.61 6.69 -6.05
C THR A 109 -7.42 6.09 -5.30
N GLY A 110 -7.57 4.91 -4.74
CA GLY A 110 -6.45 4.30 -4.02
C GLY A 110 -6.66 2.85 -3.64
N VAL A 111 -5.56 2.20 -3.28
CA VAL A 111 -5.54 0.83 -2.78
C VAL A 111 -5.60 0.84 -1.27
N LEU A 112 -6.55 0.13 -0.68
CA LEU A 112 -6.61 -0.07 0.75
C LEU A 112 -6.05 -1.45 1.09
N HIS A 113 -4.91 -1.48 1.79
CA HIS A 113 -4.23 -2.72 2.16
C HIS A 113 -4.82 -3.34 3.42
N ALA A 114 -5.01 -2.53 4.46
CA ALA A 114 -5.53 -2.91 5.76
C ALA A 114 -5.88 -1.65 6.56
N GLY A 115 -6.34 -1.83 7.79
CA GLY A 115 -6.65 -0.69 8.67
C GLY A 115 -6.97 -1.12 10.09
N THR A 116 -7.25 -0.14 10.93
CA THR A 116 -7.51 -0.34 12.37
C THR A 116 -8.78 -1.14 12.67
N TYR A 117 -9.58 -1.41 11.67
CA TYR A 117 -10.79 -2.26 11.76
C TYR A 117 -10.48 -3.77 11.69
N ASP A 118 -9.29 -4.15 11.21
CA ASP A 118 -8.89 -5.56 11.10
C ASP A 118 -8.10 -5.99 12.35
N PRO A 119 -8.66 -6.90 13.18
CA PRO A 119 -7.95 -7.40 14.37
C PRO A 119 -6.62 -8.09 14.08
N ASN A 120 -6.40 -8.53 12.83
CA ASN A 120 -5.17 -9.18 12.41
C ASN A 120 -4.12 -8.19 11.89
N ASP A 121 -4.51 -6.95 11.64
CA ASP A 121 -3.57 -5.91 11.20
C ASP A 121 -2.77 -5.34 12.36
N PHE A 122 -1.53 -4.89 12.07
CA PHE A 122 -0.66 -4.31 13.08
C PHE A 122 -1.24 -3.01 13.65
N THR A 123 -1.95 -2.21 12.86
CA THR A 123 -2.55 -0.95 13.32
C THR A 123 -3.58 -1.18 14.44
N TYR A 124 -4.35 -2.26 14.33
CA TYR A 124 -5.26 -2.67 15.41
C TYR A 124 -4.48 -3.16 16.65
N ARG A 125 -3.48 -4.02 16.44
CA ARG A 125 -2.69 -4.65 17.52
C ARG A 125 -1.84 -3.65 18.29
N GLU A 126 -1.34 -2.62 17.62
CA GLU A 126 -0.60 -1.51 18.26
C GLU A 126 -1.51 -0.46 18.92
N GLY A 127 -2.82 -0.75 19.02
CA GLY A 127 -3.77 0.11 19.72
C GLY A 127 -4.12 1.40 18.98
N MET A 128 -3.96 1.45 17.67
CA MET A 128 -4.26 2.66 16.88
C MET A 128 -5.76 2.88 16.65
N ARG A 129 -6.60 1.87 16.88
CA ARG A 129 -8.04 1.92 16.58
C ARG A 129 -8.77 3.15 17.17
N PRO A 130 -8.54 3.59 18.43
CA PRO A 130 -9.33 4.69 19.01
C PRO A 130 -9.25 6.01 18.24
N TRP A 131 -8.10 6.29 17.62
CA TRP A 131 -7.92 7.50 16.81
C TRP A 131 -7.89 7.21 15.31
N GLY A 132 -7.33 6.08 14.91
CA GLY A 132 -7.19 5.69 13.50
C GLY A 132 -8.52 5.44 12.83
N HIS A 133 -9.50 4.87 13.53
CA HIS A 133 -10.86 4.67 13.03
C HIS A 133 -11.51 5.98 12.56
N LEU A 134 -11.33 7.07 13.29
CA LEU A 134 -11.88 8.38 12.92
C LEU A 134 -11.23 8.93 11.65
N LEU A 135 -9.91 8.73 11.50
CA LEU A 135 -9.20 9.12 10.28
C LEU A 135 -9.61 8.25 9.09
N GLU A 136 -9.77 6.94 9.30
CA GLU A 136 -10.25 6.02 8.26
C GLU A 136 -11.64 6.44 7.75
N GLU A 137 -12.59 6.76 8.62
CA GLU A 137 -13.91 7.28 8.23
C GLU A 137 -13.77 8.55 7.36
N ALA A 138 -12.94 9.50 7.77
CA ALA A 138 -12.70 10.71 7.02
C ALA A 138 -12.07 10.39 5.64
N TRP A 139 -11.01 9.59 5.60
CA TRP A 139 -10.34 9.24 4.34
C TRP A 139 -11.25 8.45 3.39
N LEU A 140 -11.97 7.44 3.89
CA LEU A 140 -12.92 6.66 3.09
C LEU A 140 -14.00 7.55 2.45
N SER A 141 -14.42 8.61 3.13
CA SER A 141 -15.38 9.59 2.59
C SER A 141 -14.80 10.39 1.42
N MET A 142 -13.51 10.69 1.45
CA MET A 142 -12.81 11.53 0.47
C MET A 142 -12.47 10.80 -0.83
N PHE A 143 -12.27 9.48 -0.78
CA PHE A 143 -11.99 8.71 -1.97
C PHE A 143 -13.24 8.52 -2.84
N ASP A 144 -13.06 8.69 -4.14
CA ASP A 144 -14.11 8.45 -5.13
C ASP A 144 -14.22 6.96 -5.47
N LEU A 145 -13.08 6.22 -5.45
CA LEU A 145 -13.04 4.78 -5.65
C LEU A 145 -11.88 4.16 -4.85
N ILE A 146 -12.14 3.03 -4.22
CA ILE A 146 -11.19 2.32 -3.37
C ILE A 146 -11.03 0.88 -3.86
N PHE A 147 -9.79 0.49 -4.13
CA PHE A 147 -9.43 -0.86 -4.54
C PHE A 147 -9.04 -1.70 -3.34
N VAL A 148 -9.61 -2.90 -3.24
CA VAL A 148 -9.33 -3.85 -2.16
C VAL A 148 -8.97 -5.22 -2.72
N ALA A 149 -8.15 -5.96 -1.97
CA ALA A 149 -7.60 -7.23 -2.44
C ALA A 149 -8.66 -8.34 -2.60
N THR A 150 -9.63 -8.42 -1.68
CA THR A 150 -10.54 -9.57 -1.58
C THR A 150 -11.95 -9.14 -1.21
N GLN A 151 -12.91 -10.02 -1.53
CA GLN A 151 -14.30 -9.85 -1.09
C GLN A 151 -14.42 -9.87 0.44
N TYR A 152 -13.61 -10.68 1.12
CA TYR A 152 -13.54 -10.68 2.58
C TYR A 152 -13.16 -9.29 3.13
N HIS A 153 -12.12 -8.67 2.55
CA HIS A 153 -11.67 -7.33 2.94
C HIS A 153 -12.77 -6.28 2.71
N LYS A 154 -13.44 -6.32 1.53
CA LYS A 154 -14.59 -5.45 1.26
C LYS A 154 -15.68 -5.59 2.33
N GLN A 155 -16.06 -6.81 2.70
CA GLN A 155 -17.08 -7.05 3.73
C GLN A 155 -16.64 -6.57 5.11
N LEU A 156 -15.35 -6.73 5.44
CA LEU A 156 -14.80 -6.27 6.72
C LEU A 156 -14.88 -4.73 6.84
N ILE A 157 -14.59 -4.02 5.76
CA ILE A 157 -14.73 -2.54 5.70
C ILE A 157 -16.19 -2.15 5.90
N LEU A 158 -17.11 -2.73 5.12
CA LEU A 158 -18.55 -2.42 5.20
C LEU A 158 -19.16 -2.71 6.58
N LYS A 159 -18.60 -3.66 7.31
CA LYS A 159 -19.04 -3.98 8.68
C LYS A 159 -18.60 -2.94 9.71
N ASN A 160 -17.46 -2.29 9.48
CA ASN A 160 -16.81 -1.42 10.46
C ASN A 160 -16.95 0.07 10.13
N HIS A 161 -17.25 0.42 8.88
CA HIS A 161 -17.32 1.81 8.40
C HIS A 161 -18.62 2.08 7.64
N ASN A 162 -19.13 3.29 7.77
CA ASN A 162 -20.28 3.73 7.00
C ASN A 162 -19.84 4.27 5.63
N ILE A 163 -19.69 3.38 4.66
CA ILE A 163 -19.25 3.70 3.31
C ILE A 163 -20.19 3.10 2.26
N ASP A 164 -20.41 3.82 1.16
CA ASP A 164 -21.12 3.27 0.01
C ASP A 164 -20.33 2.11 -0.61
N SER A 165 -20.98 0.94 -0.69
CA SER A 165 -20.37 -0.27 -1.24
C SER A 165 -19.92 -0.13 -2.71
N ASN A 166 -20.50 0.81 -3.45
CA ASN A 166 -20.14 1.10 -4.84
C ASN A 166 -18.76 1.77 -4.95
N LYS A 167 -18.29 2.42 -3.89
CA LYS A 167 -16.93 2.95 -3.83
C LYS A 167 -15.85 1.86 -3.65
N LEU A 168 -16.23 0.65 -3.27
CA LEU A 168 -15.31 -0.45 -2.99
C LEU A 168 -15.28 -1.45 -4.14
N MET A 169 -14.17 -1.51 -4.84
CA MET A 169 -13.95 -2.45 -5.94
C MET A 169 -12.93 -3.53 -5.54
N VAL A 170 -13.29 -4.79 -5.71
CA VAL A 170 -12.38 -5.92 -5.49
C VAL A 170 -11.57 -6.16 -6.76
N THR A 171 -10.27 -5.94 -6.69
CA THR A 171 -9.36 -6.04 -7.84
C THR A 171 -8.24 -7.06 -7.67
N GLY A 172 -8.05 -7.60 -6.45
CA GLY A 172 -6.81 -8.27 -6.10
C GLY A 172 -5.69 -7.27 -5.80
N LEU A 173 -4.48 -7.78 -5.63
CA LEU A 173 -3.26 -6.99 -5.53
C LEU A 173 -2.39 -7.24 -6.76
N PRO A 174 -1.63 -6.23 -7.22
CA PRO A 174 -0.74 -6.39 -8.37
C PRO A 174 0.29 -7.49 -8.14
N PHE A 175 0.38 -8.39 -9.10
CA PHE A 175 1.37 -9.45 -9.14
C PHE A 175 1.80 -9.71 -10.58
N TYR A 176 3.10 -9.72 -10.86
CA TYR A 176 3.65 -9.93 -12.19
C TYR A 176 4.37 -11.29 -12.27
N PRO A 177 3.68 -12.36 -12.65
CA PRO A 177 4.22 -13.72 -12.57
C PRO A 177 5.42 -13.96 -13.49
N ASP A 178 5.51 -13.25 -14.61
CA ASP A 178 6.59 -13.45 -15.61
C ASP A 178 7.97 -13.08 -15.06
N GLU A 179 8.07 -12.18 -14.10
CA GLU A 179 9.33 -11.85 -13.44
C GLU A 179 9.90 -13.07 -12.68
N PHE A 180 9.02 -13.90 -12.13
CA PHE A 180 9.41 -15.07 -11.36
C PHE A 180 9.61 -16.31 -12.23
N THR A 181 8.93 -16.41 -13.37
CA THR A 181 9.05 -17.56 -14.26
C THR A 181 10.38 -17.58 -15.02
N LYS A 182 10.95 -16.41 -15.32
CA LYS A 182 12.25 -16.29 -15.99
C LYS A 182 13.41 -16.81 -15.14
N SER A 183 13.28 -16.76 -13.81
CA SER A 183 14.30 -17.25 -12.84
C SER A 183 14.26 -18.75 -12.62
N ARG A 184 13.24 -19.47 -13.11
CA ARG A 184 13.04 -20.90 -12.81
C ARG A 184 13.89 -21.86 -13.62
N LYS A 185 14.71 -21.40 -14.57
CA LYS A 185 15.58 -22.28 -15.35
C LYS A 185 16.68 -22.85 -14.43
N ASN A 186 16.55 -24.12 -14.08
CA ASN A 186 17.54 -24.97 -13.39
C ASN A 186 17.62 -24.86 -11.84
N ILE A 187 16.54 -24.54 -11.15
CA ILE A 187 16.55 -24.72 -9.70
C ILE A 187 16.29 -26.21 -9.38
N MET A 188 17.28 -26.88 -8.85
CA MET A 188 17.05 -28.18 -8.20
C MET A 188 16.15 -27.96 -6.98
N LYS A 189 15.05 -28.70 -6.94
CA LYS A 189 14.16 -28.66 -5.76
C LYS A 189 14.83 -29.44 -4.64
N ASP A 190 15.13 -28.77 -3.55
CA ASP A 190 15.41 -29.44 -2.28
C ASP A 190 14.05 -29.74 -1.62
N THR A 191 13.70 -31.03 -1.61
CA THR A 191 12.43 -31.51 -1.04
C THR A 191 12.41 -31.48 0.48
N ASN A 192 13.58 -31.31 1.11
CA ASN A 192 13.73 -31.27 2.56
C ASN A 192 13.85 -29.84 3.09
N LEU A 193 13.87 -28.83 2.21
CA LEU A 193 13.95 -27.43 2.61
C LEU A 193 12.57 -26.88 2.97
N VAL A 194 12.42 -26.37 4.17
CA VAL A 194 11.28 -25.61 4.65
C VAL A 194 11.70 -24.17 4.87
N ILE A 195 10.99 -23.23 4.29
CA ILE A 195 11.31 -21.80 4.40
C ILE A 195 10.17 -21.06 5.14
N PHE A 196 10.54 -20.02 5.90
CA PHE A 196 9.62 -19.07 6.49
C PHE A 196 9.68 -17.77 5.69
N PRO A 197 8.79 -17.58 4.68
CA PRO A 197 8.88 -16.47 3.73
C PRO A 197 8.27 -15.18 4.30
N HIS A 198 8.45 -14.91 5.58
CA HIS A 198 7.87 -13.78 6.29
C HIS A 198 8.91 -13.07 7.15
N ARG A 199 8.59 -11.83 7.53
CA ARG A 199 9.36 -11.12 8.57
C ARG A 199 9.25 -11.88 9.89
N LEU A 200 10.30 -11.80 10.71
CA LEU A 200 10.29 -12.33 12.08
C LEU A 200 9.54 -11.38 13.03
N ASP A 201 8.34 -11.01 12.65
CA ASP A 201 7.44 -10.15 13.41
C ASP A 201 6.41 -11.01 14.16
N LYS A 202 5.96 -10.54 15.32
CA LYS A 202 4.94 -11.24 16.13
C LYS A 202 3.68 -11.56 15.35
N GLU A 203 3.28 -10.70 14.41
CA GLU A 203 2.08 -10.91 13.59
C GLU A 203 2.18 -12.14 12.67
N LYS A 204 3.39 -12.57 12.33
CA LYS A 204 3.67 -13.74 11.48
C LYS A 204 3.94 -15.01 12.29
N ASN A 205 3.90 -14.90 13.61
CA ASN A 205 4.03 -16.01 14.56
C ASN A 205 5.28 -16.90 14.30
N PRO A 206 6.49 -16.35 14.30
CA PRO A 206 7.72 -17.10 14.03
C PRO A 206 7.99 -18.23 15.06
N GLN A 207 7.33 -18.16 16.21
CA GLN A 207 7.42 -19.21 17.25
C GLN A 207 6.85 -20.54 16.80
N ASP A 208 5.78 -20.54 15.97
CA ASP A 208 5.23 -21.77 15.40
C ASP A 208 6.20 -22.40 14.40
N PHE A 209 6.94 -21.57 13.66
CA PHE A 209 7.99 -22.07 12.76
C PHE A 209 9.17 -22.67 13.54
N ASP A 210 9.57 -22.07 14.66
CA ASP A 210 10.59 -22.63 15.55
C ASP A 210 10.13 -23.96 16.18
N ALA A 211 8.86 -24.07 16.55
CA ALA A 211 8.27 -25.32 17.03
C ALA A 211 8.26 -26.40 15.95
N LEU A 212 7.94 -26.03 14.69
CA LEU A 212 7.99 -26.95 13.55
C LEU A 212 9.41 -27.46 13.29
N LEU A 213 10.40 -26.59 13.35
CA LEU A 213 11.83 -26.92 13.19
C LEU A 213 12.25 -28.01 14.20
N ARG A 214 11.81 -27.90 15.46
CA ARG A 214 12.10 -28.88 16.50
C ARG A 214 11.37 -30.22 16.29
N ALA A 215 10.18 -30.18 15.70
CA ALA A 215 9.36 -31.35 15.44
C ALA A 215 9.82 -32.19 14.23
N LEU A 216 10.58 -31.59 13.32
CA LEU A 216 11.01 -32.19 12.06
C LEU A 216 12.54 -32.18 11.88
N PRO A 217 13.28 -32.96 12.70
CA PRO A 217 14.76 -32.93 12.72
C PRO A 217 15.42 -33.40 11.41
N GLY A 218 14.66 -34.02 10.49
CA GLY A 218 15.15 -34.45 9.18
C GLY A 218 15.01 -33.43 8.06
N MET A 219 14.44 -32.24 8.37
CA MET A 219 14.27 -31.17 7.40
C MET A 219 15.34 -30.09 7.55
N THR A 220 15.62 -29.37 6.47
CA THR A 220 16.50 -28.20 6.46
C THR A 220 15.62 -26.94 6.55
N PHE A 221 15.99 -26.02 7.42
CA PHE A 221 15.23 -24.78 7.69
C PHE A 221 16.06 -23.55 7.42
#